data_d040686b5f868659ae4ebc0f3eb621c5
#
_entry.id   d040686b5f868659ae4ebc0f3eb621c5
#
_cell.length_a   1.000
_cell.length_b   1.000
_cell.length_c   1.000
_cell.angle_alpha   90.00
_cell.angle_beta   90.00
_cell.angle_gamma   90.00
#
_symmetry.space_group_name_H-M   'P 1'
#
loop_
_entity.id
_entity.type
_entity.pdbx_description
1 polymer ?
#
loop_
_entity_poly.entity_id
_entity_poly.type
_entity_poly.pdbx_seq_one_letter_code
_entity_poly.pdbx_strand_id
1 'polypeptide(L)'
;MYKRQDQVTSQQRYPTKTMGFGVIYGLTPHGLYSQMAQEGLRDWTEDRCQEFIDEYYALRPELGVWQEAVKKEARHQGYVRDLFGRIRYIPELLCPIKRYQGAGERQAINMPVQSTAQGIIKLATGRLWKKLEDWPPGMVNWLLQIHDELLWEVEAKGEVIDLFTQVAVKEMEAVVKLSVPVIAECKVGDNWGEMKPFTVSRRA
;
A
#
# COMPACT_ATOMS: atom_id res chain seq x y z
N MET A 1 -7.26 -26.51 6.19
CA MET A 1 -6.32 -26.55 7.34
C MET A 1 -5.57 -25.22 7.35
N TYR A 2 -5.81 -24.35 8.33
CA TYR A 2 -5.13 -23.04 8.42
C TYR A 2 -3.68 -23.25 8.85
N LYS A 3 -2.73 -22.74 8.05
CA LYS A 3 -1.30 -22.71 8.41
C LYS A 3 -1.01 -21.47 9.26
N ARG A 4 -0.12 -21.59 10.24
CA ARG A 4 0.44 -20.42 10.93
C ARG A 4 1.31 -19.61 9.96
N GLN A 5 1.44 -18.30 10.16
CA GLN A 5 2.21 -17.41 9.27
C GLN A 5 3.69 -17.86 9.10
N ASP A 6 4.28 -18.41 10.15
CA ASP A 6 5.64 -18.98 10.15
C ASP A 6 5.79 -20.24 9.29
N GLN A 7 4.68 -20.90 8.96
CA GLN A 7 4.62 -22.11 8.12
C GLN A 7 4.31 -21.82 6.65
N VAL A 8 4.06 -20.55 6.30
CA VAL A 8 3.74 -20.14 4.93
C VAL A 8 5.03 -19.84 4.18
N THR A 9 5.33 -20.62 3.13
CA THR A 9 6.51 -20.39 2.28
C THR A 9 6.33 -19.16 1.40
N SER A 10 7.42 -18.55 0.95
CA SER A 10 7.39 -17.44 -0.01
C SER A 10 6.66 -17.80 -1.31
N GLN A 11 6.79 -19.05 -1.78
CA GLN A 11 6.08 -19.58 -2.95
C GLN A 11 4.56 -19.64 -2.76
N GLN A 12 4.08 -19.83 -1.52
CA GLN A 12 2.65 -19.82 -1.20
C GLN A 12 2.14 -18.38 -0.95
N ARG A 13 2.98 -17.55 -0.33
CA ARG A 13 2.63 -16.18 0.04
C ARG A 13 2.47 -15.27 -1.18
N TYR A 14 3.37 -15.39 -2.15
CA TYR A 14 3.40 -14.47 -3.29
C TYR A 14 2.12 -14.55 -4.16
N PRO A 15 1.66 -15.72 -4.64
CA PRO A 15 0.42 -15.83 -5.39
C PRO A 15 -0.80 -15.37 -4.58
N THR A 16 -0.88 -15.74 -3.31
CA THR A 16 -2.00 -15.34 -2.44
C THR A 16 -2.06 -13.82 -2.25
N LYS A 17 -0.91 -13.16 -2.10
CA LYS A 17 -0.81 -11.69 -2.03
C LYS A 17 -1.31 -11.07 -3.33
N THR A 18 -0.83 -11.54 -4.47
CA THR A 18 -1.21 -11.05 -5.80
C THR A 18 -2.72 -11.20 -6.05
N MET A 19 -3.28 -12.37 -5.75
CA MET A 19 -4.72 -12.62 -5.85
C MET A 19 -5.53 -11.70 -4.94
N GLY A 20 -5.15 -11.60 -3.66
CA GLY A 20 -5.84 -10.75 -2.68
C GLY A 20 -5.85 -9.27 -3.11
N PHE A 21 -4.73 -8.73 -3.55
CA PHE A 21 -4.67 -7.37 -4.09
C PHE A 21 -5.50 -7.22 -5.36
N GLY A 22 -5.47 -8.22 -6.25
CA GLY A 22 -6.30 -8.24 -7.46
C GLY A 22 -7.78 -8.06 -7.13
N VAL A 23 -8.31 -8.82 -6.17
CA VAL A 23 -9.72 -8.73 -5.75
C VAL A 23 -10.02 -7.38 -5.09
N ILE A 24 -9.14 -6.91 -4.20
CA ILE A 24 -9.30 -5.58 -3.55
C ILE A 24 -9.39 -4.48 -4.61
N TYR A 25 -8.67 -4.60 -5.71
CA TYR A 25 -8.65 -3.62 -6.80
C TYR A 25 -9.64 -3.92 -7.94
N GLY A 26 -10.58 -4.85 -7.72
CA GLY A 26 -11.67 -5.12 -8.65
C GLY A 26 -11.24 -5.90 -9.88
N LEU A 27 -10.26 -6.79 -9.75
CA LEU A 27 -9.86 -7.69 -10.84
C LEU A 27 -10.99 -8.66 -11.15
N THR A 28 -11.25 -8.85 -12.44
CA THR A 28 -12.24 -9.84 -12.91
C THR A 28 -11.66 -11.26 -12.89
N PRO A 29 -12.50 -12.33 -12.90
CA PRO A 29 -12.02 -13.71 -12.98
C PRO A 29 -11.06 -13.93 -14.16
N HIS A 30 -11.41 -13.41 -15.34
CA HIS A 30 -10.55 -13.45 -16.52
C HIS A 30 -9.22 -12.72 -16.32
N GLY A 31 -9.25 -11.53 -15.66
CA GLY A 31 -8.04 -10.77 -15.33
C GLY A 31 -7.15 -11.53 -14.36
N LEU A 32 -7.74 -12.15 -13.33
CA LEU A 32 -7.02 -12.97 -12.35
C LEU A 32 -6.41 -14.21 -13.02
N TYR A 33 -7.17 -14.91 -13.85
CA TYR A 33 -6.68 -16.04 -14.64
C TYR A 33 -5.48 -15.65 -15.50
N SER A 34 -5.58 -14.53 -16.23
CA SER A 34 -4.50 -14.04 -17.08
C SER A 34 -3.23 -13.74 -16.29
N GLN A 35 -3.38 -13.16 -15.08
CA GLN A 35 -2.26 -12.88 -14.18
C GLN A 35 -1.62 -14.16 -13.64
N MET A 36 -2.43 -15.15 -13.21
CA MET A 36 -1.92 -16.45 -12.75
C MET A 36 -1.17 -17.18 -13.84
N ALA A 37 -1.66 -17.14 -15.09
CA ALA A 37 -0.98 -17.73 -16.24
C ALA A 37 0.38 -17.08 -16.52
N GLN A 38 0.50 -15.75 -16.39
CA GLN A 38 1.76 -15.02 -16.52
C GLN A 38 2.77 -15.39 -15.41
N GLU A 39 2.29 -15.68 -14.20
CA GLU A 39 3.11 -16.13 -13.08
C GLU A 39 3.47 -17.64 -13.15
N GLY A 40 3.06 -18.32 -14.23
CA GLY A 40 3.36 -19.75 -14.43
C GLY A 40 2.46 -20.72 -13.65
N LEU A 41 1.41 -20.22 -13.01
CA LEU A 41 0.44 -21.02 -12.25
C LEU A 41 -0.64 -21.60 -13.19
N ARG A 42 -0.25 -22.62 -13.97
CA ARG A 42 -1.08 -23.19 -15.04
C ARG A 42 -2.28 -24.04 -14.56
N ASP A 43 -2.32 -24.39 -13.29
CA ASP A 43 -3.41 -25.19 -12.67
C ASP A 43 -4.65 -24.33 -12.34
N TRP A 44 -4.61 -23.03 -12.60
CA TRP A 44 -5.73 -22.13 -12.40
C TRP A 44 -6.58 -22.06 -13.66
N THR A 45 -7.89 -22.14 -13.50
CA THR A 45 -8.91 -21.91 -14.53
C THR A 45 -9.68 -20.64 -14.20
N GLU A 46 -10.42 -20.13 -15.15
CA GLU A 46 -11.26 -18.94 -14.92
C GLU A 46 -12.36 -19.22 -13.87
N ASP A 47 -12.94 -20.42 -13.88
CA ASP A 47 -13.93 -20.85 -12.89
C ASP A 47 -13.33 -20.88 -11.48
N ARG A 48 -12.13 -21.42 -11.33
CA ARG A 48 -11.42 -21.41 -10.04
C ARG A 48 -11.08 -20.01 -9.58
N CYS A 49 -10.78 -19.08 -10.48
CA CYS A 49 -10.59 -17.68 -10.18
C CYS A 49 -11.90 -17.03 -9.70
N GLN A 50 -13.04 -17.37 -10.32
CA GLN A 50 -14.35 -16.92 -9.88
C GLN A 50 -14.68 -17.44 -8.47
N GLU A 51 -14.52 -18.74 -8.22
CA GLU A 51 -14.71 -19.35 -6.89
C GLU A 51 -13.86 -18.64 -5.83
N PHE A 52 -12.58 -18.39 -6.11
CA PHE A 52 -11.70 -17.67 -5.19
C PHE A 52 -12.20 -16.25 -4.89
N ILE A 53 -12.66 -15.52 -5.90
CA ILE A 53 -13.21 -14.16 -5.74
C ILE A 53 -14.47 -14.21 -4.88
N ASP A 54 -15.36 -15.15 -5.13
CA ASP A 54 -16.62 -15.31 -4.37
C ASP A 54 -16.34 -15.65 -2.89
N GLU A 55 -15.43 -16.58 -2.63
CA GLU A 55 -14.97 -16.90 -1.28
C GLU A 55 -14.31 -15.70 -0.59
N TYR A 56 -13.53 -14.91 -1.33
CA TYR A 56 -12.87 -13.74 -0.78
C TYR A 56 -13.87 -12.69 -0.30
N TYR A 57 -14.92 -12.43 -1.10
CA TYR A 57 -16.01 -11.52 -0.71
C TYR A 57 -16.90 -12.12 0.39
N ALA A 58 -17.16 -13.42 0.38
CA ALA A 58 -17.92 -14.08 1.44
C ALA A 58 -17.25 -13.93 2.81
N LEU A 59 -15.91 -13.97 2.85
CA LEU A 59 -15.12 -13.76 4.07
C LEU A 59 -14.98 -12.26 4.45
N ARG A 60 -15.26 -11.33 3.54
CA ARG A 60 -15.09 -9.88 3.72
C ARG A 60 -16.22 -9.11 3.03
N PRO A 61 -17.46 -9.28 3.48
CA PRO A 61 -18.63 -8.69 2.81
C PRO A 61 -18.56 -7.17 2.76
N GLU A 62 -17.95 -6.52 3.78
CA GLU A 62 -17.81 -5.07 3.84
C GLU A 62 -16.98 -4.51 2.69
N LEU A 63 -16.03 -5.29 2.16
CA LEU A 63 -15.22 -4.89 1.00
C LEU A 63 -16.11 -4.69 -0.24
N GLY A 64 -16.99 -5.65 -0.52
CA GLY A 64 -17.93 -5.56 -1.64
C GLY A 64 -18.88 -4.37 -1.50
N VAL A 65 -19.42 -4.18 -0.30
CA VAL A 65 -20.29 -3.02 0.01
C VAL A 65 -19.57 -1.70 -0.23
N TRP A 66 -18.34 -1.58 0.27
CA TRP A 66 -17.52 -0.38 0.08
C TRP A 66 -17.21 -0.13 -1.40
N GLN A 67 -16.80 -1.14 -2.14
CA GLN A 67 -16.49 -1.00 -3.57
C GLN A 67 -17.71 -0.53 -4.37
N GLU A 68 -18.89 -1.10 -4.13
CA GLU A 68 -20.11 -0.67 -4.81
C GLU A 68 -20.54 0.75 -4.43
N ALA A 69 -20.36 1.15 -3.17
CA ALA A 69 -20.61 2.51 -2.72
C ALA A 69 -19.68 3.51 -3.46
N VAL A 70 -18.38 3.21 -3.54
CA VAL A 70 -17.39 4.05 -4.24
C VAL A 70 -17.71 4.15 -5.74
N LYS A 71 -18.04 3.03 -6.40
CA LYS A 71 -18.43 3.02 -7.82
C LYS A 71 -19.67 3.88 -8.06
N LYS A 72 -20.71 3.72 -7.21
CA LYS A 72 -21.97 4.47 -7.31
C LYS A 72 -21.71 5.97 -7.17
N GLU A 73 -20.93 6.36 -6.16
CA GLU A 73 -20.57 7.75 -5.93
C GLU A 73 -19.75 8.32 -7.10
N ALA A 74 -18.76 7.58 -7.58
CA ALA A 74 -17.93 7.98 -8.70
C ALA A 74 -18.73 8.18 -9.99
N ARG A 75 -19.71 7.31 -10.29
CA ARG A 75 -20.60 7.48 -11.45
C ARG A 75 -21.48 8.73 -11.31
N HIS A 76 -21.89 9.09 -10.09
CA HIS A 76 -22.73 10.26 -9.85
C HIS A 76 -21.96 11.56 -9.92
N GLN A 77 -20.74 11.60 -9.32
CA GLN A 77 -19.94 12.83 -9.19
C GLN A 77 -18.93 13.02 -10.32
N GLY A 78 -18.55 11.95 -11.04
CA GLY A 78 -17.49 11.95 -12.04
C GLY A 78 -16.07 11.96 -11.47
N TYR A 79 -15.93 11.82 -10.16
CA TYR A 79 -14.64 11.79 -9.46
C TYR A 79 -14.69 10.95 -8.19
N VAL A 80 -13.52 10.67 -7.61
CA VAL A 80 -13.35 10.09 -6.27
C VAL A 80 -12.40 10.94 -5.43
N ARG A 81 -12.44 10.74 -4.11
CA ARG A 81 -11.57 11.42 -3.15
C ARG A 81 -10.79 10.41 -2.32
N ASP A 82 -9.55 10.76 -1.96
CA ASP A 82 -8.81 10.04 -0.94
C ASP A 82 -9.16 10.54 0.48
N LEU A 83 -8.55 9.92 1.50
CA LEU A 83 -8.76 10.28 2.91
C LEU A 83 -8.38 11.76 3.21
N PHE A 84 -7.48 12.34 2.43
CA PHE A 84 -7.00 13.73 2.58
C PHE A 84 -7.78 14.72 1.71
N GLY A 85 -8.86 14.27 1.05
CA GLY A 85 -9.71 15.10 0.20
C GLY A 85 -9.16 15.39 -1.20
N ARG A 86 -8.04 14.76 -1.62
CA ARG A 86 -7.54 14.89 -3.00
C ARG A 86 -8.50 14.23 -3.97
N ILE A 87 -8.78 14.94 -5.06
CA ILE A 87 -9.74 14.54 -6.08
C ILE A 87 -9.03 13.93 -7.29
N ARG A 88 -9.62 12.86 -7.82
CA ARG A 88 -9.32 12.34 -9.16
C ARG A 88 -10.59 12.27 -9.97
N TYR A 89 -10.65 13.00 -11.07
CA TYR A 89 -11.70 12.87 -12.08
C TYR A 89 -11.53 11.58 -12.87
N ILE A 90 -12.66 10.93 -13.21
CA ILE A 90 -12.66 9.63 -13.92
C ILE A 90 -13.63 9.76 -15.11
N PRO A 91 -13.22 10.41 -16.20
CA PRO A 91 -14.06 10.63 -17.37
C PRO A 91 -14.47 9.31 -18.05
N GLU A 92 -13.72 8.22 -17.86
CA GLU A 92 -14.04 6.89 -18.37
C GLU A 92 -15.40 6.37 -17.92
N LEU A 93 -15.87 6.80 -16.74
CA LEU A 93 -17.21 6.41 -16.22
C LEU A 93 -18.36 6.99 -17.05
N LEU A 94 -18.13 8.08 -17.77
CA LEU A 94 -19.11 8.73 -18.63
C LEU A 94 -19.07 8.18 -20.07
N CYS A 95 -18.10 7.35 -20.40
CA CYS A 95 -17.97 6.76 -21.72
C CYS A 95 -19.10 5.73 -21.95
N PRO A 96 -19.79 5.74 -23.13
CA PRO A 96 -20.83 4.76 -23.42
C PRO A 96 -20.31 3.33 -23.64
N ILE A 97 -19.00 3.17 -23.81
CA ILE A 97 -18.37 1.88 -24.05
C ILE A 97 -18.08 1.17 -22.72
N LYS A 98 -18.73 0.05 -22.47
CA LYS A 98 -18.63 -0.73 -21.23
C LYS A 98 -17.20 -1.06 -20.79
N ARG A 99 -16.31 -1.33 -21.76
CA ARG A 99 -14.89 -1.61 -21.46
C ARG A 99 -14.20 -0.44 -20.75
N TYR A 100 -14.47 0.78 -21.18
CA TYR A 100 -13.92 1.99 -20.56
C TYR A 100 -14.58 2.27 -19.21
N GLN A 101 -15.90 2.07 -19.09
CA GLN A 101 -16.61 2.18 -17.81
C GLN A 101 -16.00 1.23 -16.77
N GLY A 102 -15.79 -0.04 -17.10
CA GLY A 102 -15.16 -1.00 -16.22
C GLY A 102 -13.72 -0.63 -15.82
N ALA A 103 -12.96 0.00 -16.72
CA ALA A 103 -11.65 0.56 -16.39
C ALA A 103 -11.78 1.74 -15.41
N GLY A 104 -12.74 2.64 -15.62
CA GLY A 104 -13.05 3.75 -14.72
C GLY A 104 -13.48 3.28 -13.34
N GLU A 105 -14.28 2.22 -13.23
CA GLU A 105 -14.69 1.64 -11.94
C GLU A 105 -13.49 1.10 -11.15
N ARG A 106 -12.56 0.41 -11.81
CA ARG A 106 -11.32 -0.03 -11.16
C ARG A 106 -10.46 1.14 -10.71
N GLN A 107 -10.36 2.20 -11.52
CA GLN A 107 -9.67 3.43 -11.10
C GLN A 107 -10.35 4.08 -9.89
N ALA A 108 -11.68 4.07 -9.84
CA ALA A 108 -12.46 4.61 -8.73
C ALA A 108 -12.19 3.88 -7.42
N ILE A 109 -12.10 2.55 -7.45
CA ILE A 109 -11.78 1.73 -6.26
C ILE A 109 -10.33 1.93 -5.83
N ASN A 110 -9.40 1.96 -6.78
CA ASN A 110 -7.96 2.01 -6.48
C ASN A 110 -7.52 3.34 -5.90
N MET A 111 -8.04 4.44 -6.44
CA MET A 111 -7.55 5.78 -6.12
C MET A 111 -7.65 6.12 -4.63
N PRO A 112 -8.78 5.92 -3.93
CA PRO A 112 -8.88 6.27 -2.52
C PRO A 112 -7.83 5.59 -1.66
N VAL A 113 -7.52 4.32 -1.94
CA VAL A 113 -6.54 3.53 -1.19
C VAL A 113 -5.12 3.96 -1.52
N GLN A 114 -4.75 3.93 -2.80
CA GLN A 114 -3.37 4.22 -3.22
C GLN A 114 -2.99 5.68 -2.99
N SER A 115 -3.91 6.63 -3.25
CA SER A 115 -3.66 8.04 -2.98
C SER A 115 -3.55 8.34 -1.49
N THR A 116 -4.34 7.67 -0.65
CA THR A 116 -4.20 7.78 0.80
C THR A 116 -2.84 7.28 1.27
N ALA A 117 -2.39 6.10 0.80
CA ALA A 117 -1.07 5.56 1.13
C ALA A 117 0.05 6.55 0.73
N GLN A 118 -0.01 7.11 -0.49
CA GLN A 118 0.91 8.17 -0.92
C GLN A 118 0.79 9.45 -0.09
N GLY A 119 -0.39 9.76 0.40
CA GLY A 119 -0.61 10.90 1.29
C GLY A 119 0.10 10.74 2.62
N ILE A 120 0.04 9.55 3.19
CA ILE A 120 0.72 9.21 4.45
C ILE A 120 2.22 9.43 4.30
N ILE A 121 2.86 8.86 3.27
CA ILE A 121 4.31 9.00 3.10
C ILE A 121 4.75 10.45 2.84
N LYS A 122 3.98 11.21 2.06
CA LYS A 122 4.27 12.63 1.82
C LYS A 122 4.17 13.48 3.09
N LEU A 123 3.15 13.24 3.91
CA LEU A 123 3.00 13.93 5.18
C LEU A 123 4.12 13.54 6.16
N ALA A 124 4.49 12.24 6.19
CA ALA A 124 5.62 11.77 6.98
C ALA A 124 6.92 12.48 6.59
N THR A 125 7.20 12.55 5.29
CA THR A 125 8.38 13.27 4.75
C THR A 125 8.40 14.73 5.20
N GLY A 126 7.26 15.44 5.07
CA GLY A 126 7.17 16.84 5.48
C GLY A 126 7.36 17.05 6.99
N ARG A 127 6.81 16.13 7.82
CA ARG A 127 7.02 16.16 9.28
C ARG A 127 8.47 15.90 9.65
N LEU A 128 9.08 14.88 9.03
CA LEU A 128 10.49 14.55 9.25
C LEU A 128 11.38 15.71 8.85
N TRP A 129 11.15 16.30 7.68
CA TRP A 129 11.90 17.47 7.22
C TRP A 129 11.87 18.58 8.28
N LYS A 130 10.68 18.94 8.75
CA LYS A 130 10.52 19.97 9.79
C LYS A 130 11.21 19.61 11.12
N LYS A 131 11.22 18.33 11.50
CA LYS A 131 11.90 17.86 12.74
C LYS A 131 13.41 17.92 12.63
N LEU A 132 13.95 17.85 11.42
CA LEU A 132 15.39 17.82 11.16
C LEU A 132 15.96 19.21 10.85
N GLU A 133 15.11 20.27 10.76
CA GLU A 133 15.57 21.64 10.49
C GLU A 133 16.62 22.14 11.50
N ASP A 134 16.50 21.73 12.77
CA ASP A 134 17.41 22.13 13.86
C ASP A 134 18.60 21.16 14.05
N TRP A 135 18.71 20.13 13.21
CA TRP A 135 19.81 19.18 13.31
C TRP A 135 21.05 19.71 12.60
N PRO A 136 22.26 19.37 13.10
CA PRO A 136 23.50 19.79 12.46
C PRO A 136 23.54 19.41 10.97
N PRO A 137 23.99 20.33 10.10
CA PRO A 137 24.12 20.03 8.67
C PRO A 137 25.00 18.80 8.41
N GLY A 138 24.53 17.91 7.52
CA GLY A 138 25.24 16.69 7.16
C GLY A 138 25.06 15.51 8.13
N MET A 139 24.42 15.71 9.29
CA MET A 139 24.16 14.62 10.24
C MET A 139 23.13 13.63 9.69
N VAL A 140 22.10 14.14 9.03
CA VAL A 140 21.05 13.35 8.37
C VAL A 140 20.69 14.00 7.05
N ASN A 141 20.78 13.25 5.95
CA ASN A 141 20.47 13.72 4.60
C ASN A 141 19.35 12.87 4.00
N TRP A 142 18.31 13.50 3.52
CA TRP A 142 17.29 12.79 2.74
C TRP A 142 17.83 12.50 1.35
N LEU A 143 17.77 11.22 0.94
CA LEU A 143 18.24 10.81 -0.37
C LEU A 143 17.10 10.66 -1.35
N LEU A 144 16.10 9.83 -1.05
CA LEU A 144 14.99 9.59 -1.96
C LEU A 144 13.79 8.89 -1.28
N GLN A 145 12.67 8.94 -1.98
CA GLN A 145 11.46 8.17 -1.67
C GLN A 145 11.28 7.08 -2.73
N ILE A 146 11.00 5.85 -2.30
CA ILE A 146 10.68 4.72 -3.17
C ILE A 146 9.36 4.13 -2.70
N HIS A 147 8.28 4.38 -3.44
CA HIS A 147 6.92 3.97 -3.07
C HIS A 147 6.54 4.41 -1.65
N ASP A 148 6.57 3.49 -0.70
CA ASP A 148 6.25 3.63 0.73
C ASP A 148 7.50 3.64 1.63
N GLU A 149 8.69 3.66 1.04
CA GLU A 149 9.98 3.73 1.75
C GLU A 149 10.62 5.12 1.63
N LEU A 150 11.28 5.56 2.71
CA LEU A 150 12.12 6.75 2.75
C LEU A 150 13.57 6.33 2.99
N LEU A 151 14.48 6.70 2.11
CA LEU A 151 15.90 6.45 2.23
C LEU A 151 16.64 7.70 2.73
N TRP A 152 17.44 7.52 3.76
CA TRP A 152 18.22 8.57 4.40
C TRP A 152 19.65 8.12 4.55
N GLU A 153 20.58 9.05 4.37
CA GLU A 153 21.96 8.91 4.80
C GLU A 153 22.10 9.52 6.20
N VAL A 154 22.71 8.78 7.11
CA VAL A 154 22.85 9.19 8.52
C VAL A 154 24.31 9.06 8.91
N GLU A 155 24.82 10.03 9.71
CA GLU A 155 26.17 9.95 10.25
C GLU A 155 26.40 8.61 10.95
N ALA A 156 27.50 7.92 10.62
CA ALA A 156 27.82 6.56 11.08
C ALA A 156 28.23 6.51 12.57
N LYS A 157 27.41 7.11 13.44
CA LYS A 157 27.52 7.07 14.91
C LYS A 157 26.29 6.39 15.48
N GLY A 158 26.45 5.37 16.30
CA GLY A 158 25.35 4.59 16.88
C GLY A 158 24.28 5.47 17.54
N GLU A 159 24.70 6.48 18.31
CA GLU A 159 23.78 7.42 18.99
C GLU A 159 22.93 8.23 17.99
N VAL A 160 23.52 8.65 16.86
CA VAL A 160 22.80 9.41 15.83
C VAL A 160 21.81 8.52 15.10
N ILE A 161 22.22 7.29 14.76
CA ILE A 161 21.36 6.28 14.12
C ILE A 161 20.16 5.97 15.04
N ASP A 162 20.40 5.71 16.31
CA ASP A 162 19.35 5.42 17.30
C ASP A 162 18.38 6.59 17.45
N LEU A 163 18.89 7.81 17.58
CA LEU A 163 18.06 9.00 17.72
C LEU A 163 17.23 9.27 16.48
N PHE A 164 17.86 9.22 15.29
CA PHE A 164 17.17 9.44 14.02
C PHE A 164 16.08 8.40 13.78
N THR A 165 16.38 7.13 13.97
CA THR A 165 15.40 6.04 13.73
C THR A 165 14.22 6.14 14.68
N GLN A 166 14.40 6.52 15.93
CA GLN A 166 13.31 6.79 16.87
C GLN A 166 12.42 7.94 16.39
N VAL A 167 13.01 9.05 15.97
CA VAL A 167 12.27 10.21 15.45
C VAL A 167 11.53 9.82 14.17
N ALA A 168 12.21 9.14 13.22
CA ALA A 168 11.64 8.75 11.95
C ALA A 168 10.43 7.82 12.11
N VAL A 169 10.57 6.74 12.88
CA VAL A 169 9.48 5.79 13.13
C VAL A 169 8.30 6.48 13.83
N LYS A 170 8.57 7.27 14.86
CA LYS A 170 7.53 8.02 15.59
C LYS A 170 6.73 8.95 14.67
N GLU A 171 7.40 9.75 13.85
CA GLU A 171 6.72 10.69 12.95
C GLU A 171 5.99 9.97 11.82
N MET A 172 6.51 8.87 11.29
CA MET A 172 5.85 8.07 10.26
C MET A 172 4.58 7.39 10.79
N GLU A 173 4.63 6.79 11.98
CA GLU A 173 3.49 6.12 12.61
C GLU A 173 2.41 7.09 13.08
N ALA A 174 2.78 8.32 13.44
CA ALA A 174 1.87 9.35 13.97
C ALA A 174 1.22 10.24 12.88
N VAL A 175 1.50 10.00 11.60
CA VAL A 175 1.02 10.85 10.49
C VAL A 175 -0.49 10.93 10.43
N VAL A 176 -1.15 9.80 10.60
CA VAL A 176 -2.60 9.66 10.49
C VAL A 176 -3.11 8.71 11.58
N LYS A 177 -4.30 9.00 12.09
CA LYS A 177 -4.99 8.11 13.02
C LYS A 177 -6.02 7.28 12.24
N LEU A 178 -5.73 6.01 12.04
CA LEU A 178 -6.63 5.04 11.43
C LEU A 178 -7.20 4.09 12.50
N SER A 179 -8.21 3.30 12.13
CA SER A 179 -8.73 2.20 12.94
C SER A 179 -7.74 1.03 13.07
N VAL A 180 -6.76 0.98 12.17
CA VAL A 180 -5.64 0.03 12.20
C VAL A 180 -4.33 0.79 12.42
N PRO A 181 -3.33 0.21 13.12
CA PRO A 181 -2.05 0.87 13.33
C PRO A 181 -1.28 1.01 12.02
N VAL A 182 -0.62 2.15 11.83
CA VAL A 182 0.45 2.31 10.83
C VAL A 182 1.75 1.92 11.52
N ILE A 183 2.46 0.96 10.97
CA ILE A 183 3.72 0.45 11.53
C ILE A 183 4.83 0.74 10.53
N ALA A 184 5.88 1.43 10.98
CA ALA A 184 7.08 1.68 10.21
C ALA A 184 8.18 0.69 10.61
N GLU A 185 8.71 -0.05 9.62
CA GLU A 185 9.88 -0.91 9.77
C GLU A 185 11.14 -0.12 9.43
N CYS A 186 12.22 -0.37 10.18
CA CYS A 186 13.50 0.27 9.96
C CYS A 186 14.55 -0.75 9.55
N LYS A 187 15.41 -0.37 8.61
CA LYS A 187 16.59 -1.12 8.21
C LYS A 187 17.80 -0.17 8.18
N VAL A 188 18.95 -0.65 8.61
CA VAL A 188 20.21 0.10 8.62
C VAL A 188 21.31 -0.73 7.99
N GLY A 189 22.23 -0.09 7.27
CA GLY A 189 23.39 -0.72 6.64
C GLY A 189 24.32 0.31 6.05
N ASP A 190 25.54 -0.11 5.67
CA ASP A 190 26.55 0.77 5.08
C ASP A 190 26.22 1.20 3.65
N ASN A 191 25.33 0.48 3.00
CA ASN A 191 24.79 0.80 1.68
C ASN A 191 23.38 0.21 1.53
N TRP A 192 22.62 0.73 0.55
CA TRP A 192 21.22 0.34 0.33
C TRP A 192 21.02 -1.16 0.05
N GLY A 193 21.96 -1.82 -0.61
CA GLY A 193 21.86 -3.24 -0.98
C GLY A 193 22.06 -4.20 0.20
N GLU A 194 22.67 -3.75 1.30
CA GLU A 194 23.06 -4.60 2.43
C GLU A 194 22.37 -4.23 3.75
N MET A 195 21.26 -3.47 3.68
CA MET A 195 20.53 -3.09 4.87
C MET A 195 19.91 -4.30 5.60
N LYS A 196 20.02 -4.27 6.93
CA LYS A 196 19.46 -5.29 7.83
C LYS A 196 18.36 -4.70 8.71
N PRO A 197 17.36 -5.49 9.09
CA PRO A 197 16.33 -5.05 10.05
C PRO A 197 16.97 -4.45 11.30
N PHE A 198 16.47 -3.28 11.70
CA PHE A 198 16.94 -2.55 12.87
C PHE A 198 15.81 -2.40 13.87
N THR A 199 16.05 -2.84 15.11
CA THR A 199 15.06 -2.72 16.18
C THR A 199 15.15 -1.35 16.83
N VAL A 200 14.14 -0.52 16.58
CA VAL A 200 14.07 0.81 17.16
C VAL A 200 13.59 0.72 18.61
N SER A 201 14.34 1.31 19.54
CA SER A 201 13.93 1.41 20.94
C SER A 201 12.74 2.36 21.06
N ARG A 202 11.53 1.82 21.20
CA ARG A 202 10.31 2.60 21.44
C ARG A 202 10.33 3.04 22.91
N ARG A 203 10.85 4.24 23.20
CA ARG A 203 10.67 4.82 24.52
C ARG A 203 9.20 5.21 24.67
N ALA A 204 8.59 4.72 25.77
CA ALA A 204 7.21 5.00 26.16
C ALA A 204 6.95 6.51 26.35
#